data_63a48590a2a624ea729d5c82bdbb8e93
#
_entry.id   63a48590a2a624ea729d5c82bdbb8e93
#
_cell.length_a   1.000
_cell.length_b   1.000
_cell.length_c   1.000
_cell.angle_alpha   90.00
_cell.angle_beta   90.00
_cell.angle_gamma   90.00
#
_symmetry.space_group_name_H-M   'P 1'
#
loop_
_entity.id
_entity.type
_entity.pdbx_description
1 polymer ?
#
loop_
_entity_poly.entity_id
_entity_poly.type
_entity_poly.pdbx_seq_one_letter_code
_entity_poly.pdbx_strand_id
1 'polypeptide(L)'
;MKRDCQSVSHPVAITPSRDRGPAAHLLAAALSLVSLLGACSKQDKSAAPAPADSAAPATATAPSALKVAFVYVGPVGDSGWTFAHDQGRKAAADALGARVQTTFVENVPEGADAERVLRDLVGQGNKLIFGTTFGYMEPMMKVAADTKDARFEHATGYKTADNLRTYDSRTYEGAYMAGVVAGAMTKTHKLGVVGSIPIPEVIRNIDSFTLGAQTVDPKVETRVVWVNKWFDPPKESEAAQTLIDQGADVLMQNTDSSAVLQTAEKTGKYAFGWDSDMSKLAPKAHLASAVIQWAPYYKKAIEDMLDGHWQTGQAWWGVKEGAIDLASMSDAVPAETKARIAKIKDGLKDGTFAVWKGPLVDQSGKEMLKAGEVADDKFLHGITFYVKGVQGKPPTN
;
A
#
# COMPACT_ATOMS: atom_id res chain seq x y z
N MET A 1 14.39 61.29 5.49
CA MET A 1 13.17 61.64 4.74
C MET A 1 12.19 60.49 4.91
N LYS A 2 11.23 60.69 5.80
CA LYS A 2 10.12 59.78 6.08
C LYS A 2 9.07 59.95 4.99
N ARG A 3 8.49 58.88 4.47
CA ARG A 3 7.19 58.93 3.83
C ARG A 3 6.40 57.70 4.25
N ASP A 4 5.36 57.98 4.99
CA ASP A 4 4.25 57.11 5.37
C ASP A 4 3.45 56.73 4.14
N CYS A 5 2.98 55.50 4.08
CA CYS A 5 1.88 55.11 3.20
C CYS A 5 0.90 54.25 3.96
N GLN A 6 -0.31 54.75 4.04
CA GLN A 6 -1.46 54.31 4.81
C GLN A 6 -2.05 53.02 4.26
N SER A 7 -2.51 52.23 5.18
CA SER A 7 -3.41 51.09 4.98
C SER A 7 -4.82 51.54 4.56
N VAL A 8 -5.39 50.90 3.54
CA VAL A 8 -6.83 50.97 3.24
C VAL A 8 -7.38 49.59 3.31
N SER A 9 -8.09 49.33 4.38
CA SER A 9 -8.93 48.15 4.58
C SER A 9 -10.35 48.45 4.09
N HIS A 10 -10.89 47.58 3.24
CA HIS A 10 -12.32 47.56 2.90
C HIS A 10 -12.90 46.23 3.36
N PRO A 11 -14.01 46.23 4.10
CA PRO A 11 -14.73 45.04 4.45
C PRO A 11 -15.76 44.68 3.38
N VAL A 12 -15.75 43.44 2.91
CA VAL A 12 -16.83 42.89 2.08
C VAL A 12 -17.86 42.27 3.01
N ALA A 13 -19.06 42.81 2.95
CA ALA A 13 -20.24 42.32 3.67
C ALA A 13 -20.80 41.05 3.02
N ILE A 14 -21.03 40.04 3.83
CA ILE A 14 -21.75 38.82 3.44
C ILE A 14 -23.21 39.00 3.89
N THR A 15 -24.12 39.05 2.95
CA THR A 15 -25.57 38.96 3.19
C THR A 15 -26.05 37.51 3.05
N PRO A 16 -26.88 37.01 3.97
CA PRO A 16 -27.49 35.68 3.81
C PRO A 16 -28.83 35.79 3.05
N SER A 17 -28.98 35.05 1.98
CA SER A 17 -30.28 34.87 1.33
C SER A 17 -31.07 33.77 2.02
N ARG A 18 -32.20 34.17 2.61
CA ARG A 18 -33.33 33.30 2.99
C ARG A 18 -34.18 33.09 1.74
N ASP A 19 -34.50 31.87 1.42
CA ASP A 19 -35.70 31.59 0.68
C ASP A 19 -36.48 30.41 1.28
N ARG A 20 -37.80 30.68 1.37
CA ARG A 20 -38.82 29.97 2.09
C ARG A 20 -39.35 28.83 1.21
N GLY A 21 -39.84 27.75 1.88
CA GLY A 21 -40.63 26.71 1.26
C GLY A 21 -42.01 27.20 0.73
N PRO A 22 -42.89 26.32 0.29
CA PRO A 22 -43.90 25.81 1.23
C PRO A 22 -44.47 24.38 1.02
N ALA A 23 -45.13 23.94 2.10
CA ALA A 23 -46.39 23.19 2.23
C ALA A 23 -46.47 21.76 1.66
N ALA A 24 -46.56 20.75 2.45
CA ALA A 24 -47.73 20.22 3.20
C ALA A 24 -48.87 19.72 2.30
N HIS A 25 -49.08 18.39 2.29
CA HIS A 25 -50.40 17.79 2.18
C HIS A 25 -50.47 16.50 3.03
N LEU A 26 -51.35 16.58 4.04
CA LEU A 26 -51.95 15.52 4.82
C LEU A 26 -53.03 14.77 4.01
N LEU A 27 -53.22 13.47 4.26
CA LEU A 27 -54.49 12.73 4.31
C LEU A 27 -54.13 11.32 4.80
N ALA A 28 -54.42 10.90 6.00
CA ALA A 28 -55.65 10.54 6.68
C ALA A 28 -56.22 9.16 6.29
N ALA A 29 -56.05 8.26 7.22
CA ALA A 29 -56.98 7.32 7.83
C ALA A 29 -57.74 6.28 6.97
N ALA A 30 -57.67 5.01 7.40
CA ALA A 30 -58.88 4.25 7.71
C ALA A 30 -58.51 2.99 8.55
N LEU A 31 -59.04 2.99 9.77
CA LEU A 31 -59.25 1.82 10.62
C LEU A 31 -60.28 0.88 9.97
N SER A 32 -60.11 -0.43 10.14
CA SER A 32 -61.22 -1.34 10.15
C SER A 32 -60.96 -2.47 11.15
N LEU A 33 -61.65 -2.35 12.28
CA LEU A 33 -61.86 -3.31 13.34
C LEU A 33 -62.99 -4.24 12.92
N VAL A 34 -62.83 -5.55 12.97
CA VAL A 34 -63.94 -6.51 13.07
C VAL A 34 -63.63 -7.56 14.13
N SER A 35 -64.36 -7.44 15.19
CA SER A 35 -64.54 -8.46 16.23
C SER A 35 -65.76 -9.33 15.90
N LEU A 36 -65.75 -10.58 16.30
CA LEU A 36 -66.91 -11.37 16.74
C LEU A 36 -66.45 -12.82 17.00
N LEU A 37 -66.37 -13.21 18.25
CA LEU A 37 -67.34 -13.87 19.16
C LEU A 37 -67.86 -15.24 18.66
N GLY A 38 -67.54 -16.26 19.44
CA GLY A 38 -68.56 -17.25 19.86
C GLY A 38 -68.27 -18.70 19.49
N ALA A 39 -67.95 -19.53 20.37
CA ALA A 39 -68.83 -20.43 21.10
C ALA A 39 -68.07 -21.69 21.57
N CYS A 40 -68.26 -22.00 22.83
CA CYS A 40 -67.89 -23.23 23.50
C CYS A 40 -68.70 -24.39 22.98
N SER A 41 -68.09 -25.57 22.83
CA SER A 41 -68.76 -26.84 23.15
C SER A 41 -67.73 -27.85 23.65
N LYS A 42 -68.02 -28.42 24.81
CA LYS A 42 -67.32 -29.59 25.38
C LYS A 42 -67.76 -30.83 24.66
N GLN A 43 -66.81 -31.75 24.44
CA GLN A 43 -67.09 -33.17 24.79
C GLN A 43 -65.82 -34.06 24.58
N ASP A 44 -65.58 -34.70 25.65
CA ASP A 44 -65.01 -35.99 26.06
C ASP A 44 -64.14 -36.89 25.09
N LYS A 45 -62.99 -37.20 25.68
CA LYS A 45 -62.30 -38.49 25.79
C LYS A 45 -62.20 -39.44 24.57
N SER A 46 -60.98 -39.57 24.05
CA SER A 46 -60.34 -40.88 23.93
C SER A 46 -58.85 -40.71 23.73
N ALA A 47 -58.05 -41.38 24.57
CA ALA A 47 -56.58 -41.37 24.48
C ALA A 47 -56.15 -42.36 23.39
N ALA A 48 -55.34 -41.83 22.46
CA ALA A 48 -54.49 -42.63 21.59
C ALA A 48 -53.05 -42.13 21.69
N PRO A 49 -52.00 -42.99 21.60
CA PRO A 49 -50.61 -42.61 21.91
C PRO A 49 -50.08 -41.64 20.90
N ALA A 50 -49.37 -40.60 21.39
CA ALA A 50 -48.70 -39.61 20.61
C ALA A 50 -47.63 -40.26 19.70
N PRO A 51 -47.51 -39.86 18.41
CA PRO A 51 -46.35 -40.19 17.60
C PRO A 51 -45.15 -39.42 18.16
N ALA A 52 -44.01 -40.14 18.19
CA ALA A 52 -42.73 -39.63 18.59
C ALA A 52 -42.41 -38.33 17.84
N ASP A 53 -42.04 -37.32 18.63
CA ASP A 53 -41.47 -36.06 18.15
C ASP A 53 -40.32 -36.33 17.20
N SER A 54 -40.56 -36.13 15.92
CA SER A 54 -39.53 -36.09 14.90
C SER A 54 -38.80 -34.78 15.13
N ALA A 55 -37.68 -34.84 15.87
CA ALA A 55 -36.77 -33.71 16.01
C ALA A 55 -36.40 -33.22 14.59
N ALA A 56 -36.86 -32.02 14.26
CA ALA A 56 -36.43 -31.33 13.06
C ALA A 56 -34.88 -31.29 13.05
N PRO A 57 -34.23 -31.57 11.95
CA PRO A 57 -32.77 -31.50 11.88
C PRO A 57 -32.38 -30.06 12.23
N ALA A 58 -31.54 -29.92 13.25
CA ALA A 58 -30.93 -28.64 13.60
C ALA A 58 -30.28 -28.10 12.32
N THR A 59 -30.83 -27.00 11.80
CA THR A 59 -30.22 -26.26 10.72
C THR A 59 -28.82 -25.86 11.19
N ALA A 60 -27.81 -26.51 10.66
CA ALA A 60 -26.42 -26.12 10.89
C ALA A 60 -26.30 -24.66 10.47
N THR A 61 -26.15 -23.76 11.43
CA THR A 61 -25.88 -22.35 11.19
C THR A 61 -24.62 -22.30 10.35
N ALA A 62 -24.70 -21.77 9.12
CA ALA A 62 -23.52 -21.58 8.28
C ALA A 62 -22.46 -20.83 9.11
N PRO A 63 -21.18 -21.25 9.03
CA PRO A 63 -20.12 -20.56 9.77
C PRO A 63 -20.18 -19.08 9.47
N SER A 64 -20.15 -18.23 10.51
CA SER A 64 -20.13 -16.79 10.33
C SER A 64 -18.86 -16.38 9.56
N ALA A 65 -19.00 -15.46 8.58
CA ALA A 65 -17.88 -14.96 7.82
C ALA A 65 -16.76 -14.43 8.74
N LEU A 66 -15.51 -14.75 8.41
CA LEU A 66 -14.34 -14.21 9.10
C LEU A 66 -14.29 -12.69 8.92
N LYS A 67 -14.31 -11.94 10.02
CA LYS A 67 -14.15 -10.48 9.99
C LYS A 67 -12.67 -10.12 9.92
N VAL A 68 -12.32 -9.37 8.88
CA VAL A 68 -10.95 -8.92 8.59
C VAL A 68 -10.93 -7.41 8.42
N ALA A 69 -10.01 -6.72 9.10
CA ALA A 69 -9.88 -5.28 9.03
C ALA A 69 -8.52 -4.86 8.47
N PHE A 70 -8.52 -3.70 7.81
CA PHE A 70 -7.31 -3.06 7.27
C PHE A 70 -7.20 -1.63 7.81
N VAL A 71 -5.99 -1.24 8.23
CA VAL A 71 -5.68 0.11 8.71
C VAL A 71 -4.67 0.73 7.78
N TYR A 72 -5.07 1.80 7.11
CA TYR A 72 -4.29 2.49 6.08
C TYR A 72 -3.78 3.84 6.57
N VAL A 73 -2.52 4.16 6.28
CA VAL A 73 -1.89 5.42 6.64
C VAL A 73 -2.34 6.60 5.78
N GLY A 74 -2.64 6.34 4.51
CA GLY A 74 -3.08 7.32 3.52
C GLY A 74 -4.51 7.06 3.02
N PRO A 75 -4.99 7.87 2.07
CA PRO A 75 -6.29 7.69 1.42
C PRO A 75 -6.22 6.56 0.38
N VAL A 76 -7.32 5.80 0.23
CA VAL A 76 -7.42 4.74 -0.79
C VAL A 76 -7.38 5.26 -2.23
N GLY A 77 -7.44 6.57 -2.44
CA GLY A 77 -7.37 7.23 -3.74
C GLY A 77 -5.99 7.84 -4.05
N ASP A 78 -4.93 7.51 -3.29
CA ASP A 78 -3.58 8.07 -3.47
C ASP A 78 -2.91 7.63 -4.80
N SER A 79 -3.36 6.52 -5.37
CA SER A 79 -2.80 5.83 -6.54
C SER A 79 -1.47 5.12 -6.29
N GLY A 80 -0.97 5.13 -5.05
CA GLY A 80 0.29 4.53 -4.61
C GLY A 80 0.07 3.39 -3.62
N TRP A 81 0.75 3.48 -2.48
CA TRP A 81 0.81 2.45 -1.45
C TRP A 81 -0.57 2.03 -0.92
N THR A 82 -1.35 2.98 -0.41
CA THR A 82 -2.67 2.68 0.14
C THR A 82 -3.63 2.14 -0.91
N PHE A 83 -3.61 2.70 -2.13
CA PHE A 83 -4.37 2.19 -3.26
C PHE A 83 -4.02 0.72 -3.56
N ALA A 84 -2.72 0.37 -3.64
CA ALA A 84 -2.28 -0.99 -3.91
C ALA A 84 -2.76 -1.97 -2.83
N HIS A 85 -2.67 -1.58 -1.56
CA HIS A 85 -3.20 -2.37 -0.44
C HIS A 85 -4.72 -2.59 -0.54
N ASP A 86 -5.49 -1.54 -0.85
CA ASP A 86 -6.95 -1.65 -0.96
C ASP A 86 -7.39 -2.48 -2.18
N GLN A 87 -6.67 -2.40 -3.31
CA GLN A 87 -6.88 -3.30 -4.45
C GLN A 87 -6.62 -4.76 -4.05
N GLY A 88 -5.54 -5.01 -3.30
CA GLY A 88 -5.23 -6.33 -2.75
C GLY A 88 -6.33 -6.86 -1.83
N ARG A 89 -6.85 -6.02 -0.91
CA ARG A 89 -7.98 -6.34 -0.04
C ARG A 89 -9.22 -6.74 -0.83
N LYS A 90 -9.60 -5.91 -1.81
CA LYS A 90 -10.78 -6.16 -2.67
C LYS A 90 -10.64 -7.47 -3.43
N ALA A 91 -9.51 -7.69 -4.09
CA ALA A 91 -9.27 -8.90 -4.86
C ALA A 91 -9.27 -10.17 -3.98
N ALA A 92 -8.72 -10.10 -2.76
CA ALA A 92 -8.77 -11.20 -1.81
C ALA A 92 -10.21 -11.47 -1.32
N ALA A 93 -10.96 -10.40 -1.02
CA ALA A 93 -12.36 -10.53 -0.61
C ALA A 93 -13.23 -11.15 -1.71
N ASP A 94 -13.07 -10.70 -2.96
CA ASP A 94 -13.80 -11.22 -4.12
C ASP A 94 -13.48 -12.73 -4.34
N ALA A 95 -12.20 -13.11 -4.22
CA ALA A 95 -11.78 -14.51 -4.38
C ALA A 95 -12.31 -15.43 -3.27
N LEU A 96 -12.50 -14.91 -2.05
CA LEU A 96 -12.95 -15.68 -0.89
C LEU A 96 -14.48 -15.65 -0.70
N GLY A 97 -15.16 -14.69 -1.30
CA GLY A 97 -16.61 -14.56 -1.31
C GLY A 97 -17.21 -14.49 0.10
N ALA A 98 -18.29 -15.22 0.32
CA ALA A 98 -19.05 -15.19 1.58
C ALA A 98 -18.30 -15.72 2.81
N ARG A 99 -17.10 -16.30 2.65
CA ARG A 99 -16.27 -16.78 3.77
C ARG A 99 -15.64 -15.65 4.58
N VAL A 100 -15.54 -14.43 4.00
CA VAL A 100 -14.85 -13.29 4.61
C VAL A 100 -15.70 -12.02 4.51
N GLN A 101 -15.61 -11.18 5.54
CA GLN A 101 -16.13 -9.82 5.54
C GLN A 101 -14.98 -8.87 5.82
N THR A 102 -14.63 -8.02 4.86
CA THR A 102 -13.54 -7.05 5.02
C THR A 102 -14.06 -5.65 5.32
N THR A 103 -13.36 -4.93 6.19
CA THR A 103 -13.54 -3.49 6.45
C THR A 103 -12.20 -2.79 6.42
N PHE A 104 -12.20 -1.46 6.32
CA PHE A 104 -10.96 -0.67 6.41
C PHE A 104 -11.20 0.68 7.08
N VAL A 105 -10.11 1.26 7.59
CA VAL A 105 -10.04 2.64 8.08
C VAL A 105 -8.84 3.28 7.40
N GLU A 106 -9.05 4.41 6.73
CA GLU A 106 -8.02 5.14 6.01
C GLU A 106 -7.61 6.43 6.73
N ASN A 107 -6.47 7.04 6.30
CA ASN A 107 -5.93 8.27 6.88
C ASN A 107 -5.70 8.17 8.40
N VAL A 108 -5.21 7.00 8.85
CA VAL A 108 -4.89 6.79 10.26
C VAL A 108 -3.43 7.17 10.50
N PRO A 109 -3.16 8.24 11.27
CA PRO A 109 -1.79 8.63 11.60
C PRO A 109 -1.06 7.54 12.39
N GLU A 110 0.25 7.46 12.17
CA GLU A 110 1.13 6.59 12.96
C GLU A 110 1.16 7.03 14.43
N GLY A 111 1.34 6.07 15.35
CA GLY A 111 1.39 6.35 16.79
C GLY A 111 0.09 6.09 17.54
N ALA A 112 -0.35 7.03 18.39
CA ALA A 112 -1.46 6.82 19.33
C ALA A 112 -2.82 6.62 18.61
N ASP A 113 -3.05 7.29 17.50
CA ASP A 113 -4.28 7.11 16.73
C ASP A 113 -4.38 5.71 16.15
N ALA A 114 -3.26 5.16 15.64
CA ALA A 114 -3.22 3.78 15.17
C ALA A 114 -3.55 2.80 16.29
N GLU A 115 -2.99 2.97 17.49
CA GLU A 115 -3.30 2.10 18.63
C GLU A 115 -4.80 2.14 18.96
N ARG A 116 -5.41 3.32 19.00
CA ARG A 116 -6.84 3.48 19.26
C ARG A 116 -7.70 2.77 18.21
N VAL A 117 -7.42 3.00 16.92
CA VAL A 117 -8.15 2.38 15.81
C VAL A 117 -8.02 0.85 15.84
N LEU A 118 -6.82 0.33 16.09
CA LEU A 118 -6.60 -1.12 16.20
C LEU A 118 -7.41 -1.73 17.35
N ARG A 119 -7.47 -1.09 18.52
CA ARG A 119 -8.29 -1.54 19.66
C ARG A 119 -9.78 -1.51 19.33
N ASP A 120 -10.26 -0.46 18.68
CA ASP A 120 -11.66 -0.33 18.24
C ASP A 120 -12.03 -1.47 17.26
N LEU A 121 -11.16 -1.80 16.31
CA LEU A 121 -11.38 -2.88 15.35
C LEU A 121 -11.42 -4.27 16.03
N VAL A 122 -10.56 -4.50 17.01
CA VAL A 122 -10.62 -5.71 17.86
C VAL A 122 -11.97 -5.76 18.59
N GLY A 123 -12.39 -4.65 19.21
CA GLY A 123 -13.68 -4.54 19.91
C GLY A 123 -14.90 -4.78 19.00
N GLN A 124 -14.81 -4.49 17.71
CA GLN A 124 -15.82 -4.79 16.69
C GLN A 124 -15.84 -6.26 16.27
N GLY A 125 -14.96 -7.08 16.83
CA GLY A 125 -14.89 -8.52 16.60
C GLY A 125 -14.10 -8.95 15.36
N ASN A 126 -13.25 -8.07 14.81
CA ASN A 126 -12.33 -8.48 13.76
C ASN A 126 -11.30 -9.47 14.33
N LYS A 127 -11.04 -10.55 13.59
CA LYS A 127 -10.16 -11.66 14.01
C LYS A 127 -8.81 -11.64 13.31
N LEU A 128 -8.70 -10.93 12.20
CA LEU A 128 -7.45 -10.66 11.48
C LEU A 128 -7.39 -9.17 11.15
N ILE A 129 -6.30 -8.51 11.50
CA ILE A 129 -6.14 -7.06 11.32
C ILE A 129 -4.81 -6.78 10.64
N PHE A 130 -4.87 -6.16 9.47
CA PHE A 130 -3.72 -5.71 8.71
C PHE A 130 -3.42 -4.25 9.01
N GLY A 131 -2.20 -3.96 9.48
CA GLY A 131 -1.66 -2.62 9.57
C GLY A 131 -0.64 -2.40 8.45
N THR A 132 -0.84 -1.37 7.64
CA THR A 132 -0.18 -1.28 6.34
C THR A 132 0.89 -0.19 6.25
N THR A 133 1.58 0.14 7.32
CA THR A 133 2.72 1.06 7.29
C THR A 133 3.73 0.74 8.36
N PHE A 134 4.99 1.11 8.10
CA PHE A 134 6.13 0.89 9.00
C PHE A 134 5.89 1.41 10.42
N GLY A 135 5.34 2.60 10.56
CA GLY A 135 5.14 3.25 11.87
C GLY A 135 4.04 2.65 12.74
N TYR A 136 3.32 1.63 12.26
CA TYR A 136 2.37 0.90 13.10
C TYR A 136 3.00 -0.18 13.98
N MET A 137 4.34 -0.38 13.92
CA MET A 137 5.02 -1.45 14.67
C MET A 137 4.70 -1.41 16.17
N GLU A 138 4.98 -0.31 16.84
CA GLU A 138 4.77 -0.22 18.30
C GLU A 138 3.28 -0.21 18.68
N PRO A 139 2.37 0.52 18.01
CA PRO A 139 0.94 0.39 18.23
C PRO A 139 0.43 -1.04 18.11
N MET A 140 0.83 -1.76 17.05
CA MET A 140 0.36 -3.14 16.83
C MET A 140 0.93 -4.10 17.89
N MET A 141 2.20 -3.96 18.27
CA MET A 141 2.80 -4.78 19.35
C MET A 141 2.06 -4.61 20.67
N LYS A 142 1.68 -3.37 21.03
CA LYS A 142 0.92 -3.10 22.26
C LYS A 142 -0.47 -3.75 22.21
N VAL A 143 -1.21 -3.56 21.11
CA VAL A 143 -2.55 -4.14 20.98
C VAL A 143 -2.49 -5.66 20.92
N ALA A 144 -1.50 -6.24 20.24
CA ALA A 144 -1.30 -7.68 20.17
C ALA A 144 -1.02 -8.29 21.56
N ALA A 145 -0.23 -7.62 22.40
CA ALA A 145 0.08 -8.08 23.76
C ALA A 145 -1.19 -8.18 24.64
N ASP A 146 -2.13 -7.25 24.46
CA ASP A 146 -3.37 -7.17 25.23
C ASP A 146 -4.50 -8.04 24.64
N THR A 147 -4.32 -8.59 23.43
CA THR A 147 -5.37 -9.27 22.66
C THR A 147 -4.98 -10.70 22.33
N LYS A 148 -5.73 -11.68 22.83
CA LYS A 148 -5.45 -13.11 22.56
C LYS A 148 -6.25 -13.67 21.38
N ASP A 149 -7.40 -13.08 21.10
CA ASP A 149 -8.41 -13.64 20.18
C ASP A 149 -8.34 -13.10 18.75
N ALA A 150 -7.43 -12.18 18.47
CA ALA A 150 -7.15 -11.66 17.14
C ALA A 150 -5.71 -11.93 16.72
N ARG A 151 -5.50 -11.94 15.40
CA ARG A 151 -4.19 -12.03 14.75
C ARG A 151 -3.92 -10.73 14.01
N PHE A 152 -2.65 -10.37 13.94
CA PHE A 152 -2.19 -9.12 13.37
C PHE A 152 -1.17 -9.38 12.26
N GLU A 153 -1.33 -8.67 11.17
CA GLU A 153 -0.44 -8.67 10.02
C GLU A 153 0.14 -7.27 9.86
N HIS A 154 1.44 -7.11 9.99
CA HIS A 154 2.09 -5.81 9.92
C HIS A 154 2.96 -5.70 8.68
N ALA A 155 2.60 -4.78 7.76
CA ALA A 155 3.43 -4.49 6.59
C ALA A 155 4.72 -3.77 6.98
N THR A 156 5.83 -4.19 6.37
CA THR A 156 7.18 -3.63 6.59
C THR A 156 7.67 -3.69 8.05
N GLY A 157 7.06 -4.57 8.86
CA GLY A 157 7.41 -4.75 10.26
C GLY A 157 8.69 -5.56 10.46
N TYR A 158 9.31 -5.38 11.63
CA TYR A 158 10.55 -6.06 12.01
C TYR A 158 10.48 -6.78 13.37
N LYS A 159 9.34 -6.74 14.05
CA LYS A 159 9.06 -7.46 15.31
C LYS A 159 7.85 -8.36 15.12
N THR A 160 7.93 -9.56 15.71
CA THR A 160 6.84 -10.53 15.74
C THR A 160 6.41 -10.83 17.17
N ALA A 161 5.20 -11.37 17.34
CA ALA A 161 4.70 -11.93 18.59
C ALA A 161 3.87 -13.19 18.25
N ASP A 162 3.41 -13.95 19.25
CA ASP A 162 2.64 -15.18 19.03
C ASP A 162 1.40 -14.98 18.17
N ASN A 163 0.83 -13.77 18.16
CA ASN A 163 -0.34 -13.37 17.39
C ASN A 163 -0.07 -12.21 16.43
N LEU A 164 1.19 -11.87 16.18
CA LEU A 164 1.58 -10.85 15.21
C LEU A 164 2.63 -11.40 14.25
N ARG A 165 2.32 -11.37 12.96
CA ARG A 165 3.18 -11.71 11.83
C ARG A 165 3.54 -10.43 11.07
N THR A 166 4.74 -10.37 10.52
CA THR A 166 5.14 -9.30 9.62
C THR A 166 5.17 -9.79 8.18
N TYR A 167 4.84 -8.90 7.26
CA TYR A 167 4.94 -9.15 5.83
C TYR A 167 5.52 -7.94 5.12
N ASP A 168 6.22 -8.17 4.03
CA ASP A 168 6.84 -7.14 3.23
C ASP A 168 6.96 -7.61 1.78
N SER A 169 7.27 -6.67 0.89
CA SER A 169 7.55 -6.95 -0.52
C SER A 169 8.97 -6.52 -0.87
N ARG A 170 9.60 -7.26 -1.81
CA ARG A 170 10.95 -6.97 -2.34
C ARG A 170 10.88 -5.85 -3.37
N THR A 171 10.37 -4.67 -2.96
CA THR A 171 10.18 -3.48 -3.82
C THR A 171 11.44 -3.11 -4.58
N TYR A 172 12.60 -3.40 -4.01
CA TYR A 172 13.91 -3.18 -4.63
C TYR A 172 14.10 -3.95 -5.94
N GLU A 173 13.40 -5.07 -6.17
CA GLU A 173 13.44 -5.79 -7.44
C GLU A 173 12.74 -4.97 -8.54
N GLY A 174 11.59 -4.35 -8.22
CA GLY A 174 10.88 -3.42 -9.09
C GLY A 174 11.71 -2.16 -9.38
N ALA A 175 12.31 -1.58 -8.33
CA ALA A 175 13.19 -0.42 -8.45
C ALA A 175 14.41 -0.71 -9.36
N TYR A 176 15.04 -1.88 -9.20
CA TYR A 176 16.15 -2.29 -10.08
C TYR A 176 15.73 -2.38 -11.55
N MET A 177 14.60 -3.03 -11.83
CA MET A 177 14.07 -3.13 -13.18
C MET A 177 13.72 -1.75 -13.77
N ALA A 178 13.14 -0.86 -12.97
CA ALA A 178 12.92 0.54 -13.37
C ALA A 178 14.25 1.25 -13.66
N GLY A 179 15.28 1.00 -12.85
CA GLY A 179 16.63 1.50 -13.08
C GLY A 179 17.22 1.06 -14.42
N VAL A 180 17.09 -0.21 -14.80
CA VAL A 180 17.52 -0.71 -16.11
C VAL A 180 16.83 0.05 -17.25
N VAL A 181 15.55 0.33 -17.12
CA VAL A 181 14.81 1.15 -18.10
C VAL A 181 15.32 2.60 -18.08
N ALA A 182 15.52 3.17 -16.88
CA ALA A 182 16.03 4.55 -16.74
C ALA A 182 17.39 4.74 -17.39
N GLY A 183 18.33 3.79 -17.21
CA GLY A 183 19.63 3.82 -17.83
C GLY A 183 19.59 3.77 -19.37
N ALA A 184 18.59 3.09 -19.94
CA ALA A 184 18.37 3.04 -21.39
C ALA A 184 17.70 4.33 -21.93
N MET A 185 16.99 5.08 -21.10
CA MET A 185 16.17 6.22 -21.52
C MET A 185 16.80 7.58 -21.22
N THR A 186 17.70 7.67 -20.22
CA THR A 186 18.37 8.94 -19.90
C THR A 186 19.29 9.42 -21.01
N LYS A 187 19.30 10.73 -21.23
CA LYS A 187 20.21 11.43 -22.15
C LYS A 187 21.23 12.29 -21.39
N THR A 188 20.91 12.66 -20.16
CA THR A 188 21.77 13.51 -19.33
C THR A 188 22.66 12.72 -18.39
N HIS A 189 22.48 11.39 -18.30
CA HIS A 189 23.10 10.52 -17.31
C HIS A 189 22.74 10.89 -15.85
N LYS A 190 21.74 11.73 -15.67
CA LYS A 190 21.28 12.20 -14.34
C LYS A 190 19.87 11.71 -14.09
N LEU A 191 19.73 10.89 -13.08
CA LEU A 191 18.45 10.41 -12.58
C LEU A 191 18.07 11.15 -11.32
N GLY A 192 16.76 11.26 -11.06
CA GLY A 192 16.23 11.85 -9.86
C GLY A 192 15.34 10.87 -9.10
N VAL A 193 15.46 10.85 -7.78
CA VAL A 193 14.54 10.09 -6.92
C VAL A 193 13.93 11.00 -5.87
N VAL A 194 12.60 11.02 -5.81
CA VAL A 194 11.85 11.63 -4.70
C VAL A 194 11.68 10.56 -3.63
N GLY A 195 12.38 10.72 -2.50
CA GLY A 195 12.34 9.79 -1.38
C GLY A 195 11.36 10.24 -0.30
N SER A 196 10.62 9.30 0.27
CA SER A 196 9.66 9.54 1.35
C SER A 196 10.34 9.73 2.71
N ILE A 197 10.55 8.64 3.43
CA ILE A 197 11.16 8.59 4.77
C ILE A 197 12.49 7.82 4.66
N PRO A 198 13.59 8.31 5.25
CA PRO A 198 14.91 7.69 5.11
C PRO A 198 15.07 6.43 5.98
N ILE A 199 14.29 5.40 5.70
CA ILE A 199 14.41 4.07 6.29
C ILE A 199 15.17 3.12 5.35
N PRO A 200 15.69 1.99 5.85
CA PRO A 200 16.47 1.04 5.06
C PRO A 200 15.77 0.57 3.77
N GLU A 201 14.47 0.40 3.80
CA GLU A 201 13.69 0.02 2.61
C GLU A 201 13.82 1.05 1.49
N VAL A 202 13.57 2.33 1.81
CA VAL A 202 13.60 3.42 0.80
C VAL A 202 15.01 3.63 0.27
N ILE A 203 16.03 3.56 1.15
CA ILE A 203 17.45 3.65 0.75
C ILE A 203 17.80 2.50 -0.20
N ARG A 204 17.40 1.27 0.13
CA ARG A 204 17.60 0.07 -0.70
C ARG A 204 16.95 0.22 -2.08
N ASN A 205 15.75 0.80 -2.17
CA ASN A 205 15.07 1.05 -3.45
C ASN A 205 15.84 2.06 -4.31
N ILE A 206 16.32 3.16 -3.72
CA ILE A 206 17.14 4.17 -4.40
C ILE A 206 18.43 3.55 -4.95
N ASP A 207 19.11 2.76 -4.12
CA ASP A 207 20.33 2.07 -4.48
C ASP A 207 20.09 1.06 -5.62
N SER A 208 19.03 0.26 -5.50
CA SER A 208 18.68 -0.74 -6.52
C SER A 208 18.33 -0.10 -7.86
N PHE A 209 17.62 1.02 -7.86
CA PHE A 209 17.37 1.81 -9.05
C PHE A 209 18.68 2.27 -9.71
N THR A 210 19.61 2.79 -8.93
CA THR A 210 20.92 3.22 -9.40
C THR A 210 21.73 2.06 -9.95
N LEU A 211 21.78 0.94 -9.23
CA LEU A 211 22.45 -0.28 -9.68
C LEU A 211 21.89 -0.78 -11.01
N GLY A 212 20.57 -0.82 -11.15
CA GLY A 212 19.91 -1.19 -12.40
C GLY A 212 20.31 -0.30 -13.55
N ALA A 213 20.29 1.02 -13.36
CA ALA A 213 20.66 2.00 -14.39
C ALA A 213 22.11 1.88 -14.80
N GLN A 214 23.02 1.69 -13.86
CA GLN A 214 24.46 1.56 -14.12
C GLN A 214 24.83 0.29 -14.89
N THR A 215 23.98 -0.74 -14.90
CA THR A 215 24.20 -1.92 -15.76
C THR A 215 23.98 -1.64 -17.25
N VAL A 216 23.34 -0.52 -17.58
CA VAL A 216 23.09 -0.06 -18.96
C VAL A 216 23.99 1.12 -19.28
N ASP A 217 24.05 2.10 -18.39
CA ASP A 217 24.88 3.29 -18.53
C ASP A 217 25.71 3.52 -17.25
N PRO A 218 26.98 3.10 -17.24
CA PRO A 218 27.86 3.22 -16.08
C PRO A 218 28.16 4.66 -15.63
N LYS A 219 27.78 5.67 -16.43
CA LYS A 219 27.97 7.10 -16.12
C LYS A 219 26.83 7.69 -15.33
N VAL A 220 25.74 6.93 -15.12
CA VAL A 220 24.57 7.40 -14.42
C VAL A 220 24.90 7.82 -12.99
N GLU A 221 24.41 8.99 -12.64
CA GLU A 221 24.35 9.53 -11.28
C GLU A 221 22.90 9.72 -10.85
N THR A 222 22.55 9.27 -9.65
CA THR A 222 21.24 9.43 -9.06
C THR A 222 21.25 10.49 -7.97
N ARG A 223 20.39 11.49 -8.06
CA ARG A 223 20.17 12.52 -7.03
C ARG A 223 18.90 12.25 -6.28
N VAL A 224 18.88 12.56 -4.98
CA VAL A 224 17.74 12.28 -4.11
C VAL A 224 17.29 13.56 -3.44
N VAL A 225 15.97 13.80 -3.44
CA VAL A 225 15.32 14.83 -2.62
C VAL A 225 14.33 14.12 -1.69
N TRP A 226 14.50 14.33 -0.38
CA TRP A 226 13.68 13.73 0.66
C TRP A 226 12.54 14.67 1.06
N VAL A 227 11.29 14.15 1.07
CA VAL A 227 10.10 14.92 1.48
C VAL A 227 9.70 14.68 2.92
N ASN A 228 10.25 13.64 3.58
CA ASN A 228 9.97 13.23 4.96
C ASN A 228 8.48 13.00 5.23
N LYS A 229 7.77 12.47 4.22
CA LYS A 229 6.37 12.09 4.27
C LYS A 229 6.14 10.92 3.31
N TRP A 230 5.18 10.05 3.63
CA TRP A 230 4.73 9.03 2.70
C TRP A 230 3.91 9.65 1.57
N PHE A 231 3.01 10.56 1.90
CA PHE A 231 2.08 11.23 0.98
C PHE A 231 2.06 12.74 1.25
N ASP A 232 2.55 13.53 0.30
CA ASP A 232 2.50 15.01 0.31
C ASP A 232 2.65 15.52 -1.14
N PRO A 233 1.58 15.45 -1.96
CA PRO A 233 1.65 15.79 -3.40
C PRO A 233 2.29 17.15 -3.72
N PRO A 234 2.04 18.24 -2.96
CA PRO A 234 2.74 19.50 -3.17
C PRO A 234 4.26 19.37 -3.02
N LYS A 235 4.75 18.77 -1.93
CA LYS A 235 6.19 18.58 -1.71
C LYS A 235 6.82 17.63 -2.69
N GLU A 236 6.11 16.60 -3.10
CA GLU A 236 6.56 15.66 -4.12
C GLU A 236 6.76 16.36 -5.47
N SER A 237 5.83 17.25 -5.86
CA SER A 237 5.97 18.09 -7.05
C SER A 237 7.16 19.04 -6.98
N GLU A 238 7.38 19.70 -5.82
CA GLU A 238 8.53 20.60 -5.59
C GLU A 238 9.85 19.84 -5.66
N ALA A 239 9.90 18.64 -5.05
CA ALA A 239 11.07 17.78 -5.07
C ALA A 239 11.40 17.30 -6.49
N ALA A 240 10.38 16.89 -7.25
CA ALA A 240 10.52 16.50 -8.65
C ALA A 240 11.04 17.67 -9.51
N GLN A 241 10.47 18.86 -9.36
CA GLN A 241 10.93 20.05 -10.05
C GLN A 241 12.40 20.38 -9.72
N THR A 242 12.77 20.32 -8.44
CA THR A 242 14.16 20.53 -7.98
C THR A 242 15.13 19.57 -8.66
N LEU A 243 14.78 18.28 -8.78
CA LEU A 243 15.61 17.28 -9.45
C LEU A 243 15.74 17.57 -10.95
N ILE A 244 14.64 17.97 -11.60
CA ILE A 244 14.62 18.36 -13.01
C ILE A 244 15.52 19.59 -13.27
N ASP A 245 15.43 20.61 -12.41
CA ASP A 245 16.26 21.82 -12.50
C ASP A 245 17.75 21.53 -12.29
N GLN A 246 18.08 20.47 -11.55
CA GLN A 246 19.43 19.94 -11.41
C GLN A 246 19.87 19.05 -12.59
N GLY A 247 19.01 18.88 -13.60
CA GLY A 247 19.32 18.21 -14.86
C GLY A 247 18.91 16.75 -14.93
N ALA A 248 18.12 16.24 -13.98
CA ALA A 248 17.53 14.90 -14.10
C ALA A 248 16.50 14.88 -15.25
N ASP A 249 16.57 13.87 -16.10
CA ASP A 249 15.64 13.69 -17.22
C ASP A 249 14.77 12.43 -17.10
N VAL A 250 15.08 11.57 -16.12
CA VAL A 250 14.27 10.41 -15.73
C VAL A 250 14.14 10.39 -14.21
N LEU A 251 12.90 10.28 -13.71
CA LEU A 251 12.58 10.32 -12.30
C LEU A 251 11.98 9.01 -11.80
N MET A 252 12.31 8.63 -10.58
CA MET A 252 11.63 7.62 -9.78
C MET A 252 11.08 8.28 -8.52
N GLN A 253 10.02 7.72 -7.98
CA GLN A 253 9.49 8.09 -6.67
C GLN A 253 9.44 6.88 -5.74
N ASN A 254 9.57 7.12 -4.44
CA ASN A 254 9.21 6.20 -3.38
C ASN A 254 8.28 6.95 -2.42
N THR A 255 7.25 7.54 -3.00
CA THR A 255 6.17 8.31 -2.36
C THR A 255 4.85 7.88 -2.97
N ASP A 256 3.73 8.16 -2.30
CA ASP A 256 2.46 7.48 -2.55
C ASP A 256 1.56 8.21 -3.55
N SER A 257 1.92 9.42 -4.01
CA SER A 257 1.09 10.16 -4.97
C SER A 257 1.59 10.04 -6.42
N SER A 258 0.78 10.48 -7.37
CA SER A 258 1.18 10.60 -8.78
C SER A 258 1.89 11.92 -9.12
N ALA A 259 2.22 12.76 -8.13
CA ALA A 259 2.68 14.12 -8.33
C ALA A 259 4.03 14.20 -9.06
N VAL A 260 4.95 13.30 -8.77
CA VAL A 260 6.27 13.22 -9.45
C VAL A 260 6.08 12.91 -10.92
N LEU A 261 5.26 11.91 -11.24
CA LEU A 261 4.96 11.50 -12.60
C LEU A 261 4.28 12.63 -13.40
N GLN A 262 3.32 13.33 -12.79
CA GLN A 262 2.63 14.47 -13.40
C GLN A 262 3.57 15.67 -13.62
N THR A 263 4.52 15.90 -12.71
CA THR A 263 5.52 16.97 -12.84
C THR A 263 6.50 16.65 -13.98
N ALA A 264 6.91 15.38 -14.11
CA ALA A 264 7.71 14.93 -15.24
C ALA A 264 6.98 15.16 -16.58
N GLU A 265 5.69 14.84 -16.66
CA GLU A 265 4.89 15.07 -17.87
C GLU A 265 4.80 16.55 -18.26
N LYS A 266 4.52 17.42 -17.30
CA LYS A 266 4.43 18.87 -17.51
C LYS A 266 5.74 19.47 -18.03
N THR A 267 6.87 18.89 -17.65
CA THR A 267 8.21 19.38 -18.01
C THR A 267 8.86 18.61 -19.16
N GLY A 268 8.13 17.66 -19.79
CA GLY A 268 8.64 16.85 -20.89
C GLY A 268 9.77 15.89 -20.48
N LYS A 269 9.74 15.43 -19.24
CA LYS A 269 10.66 14.44 -18.69
C LYS A 269 9.96 13.10 -18.55
N TYR A 270 10.73 12.05 -18.24
CA TYR A 270 10.21 10.71 -18.00
C TYR A 270 10.14 10.40 -16.50
N ALA A 271 9.20 9.51 -16.13
CA ALA A 271 9.12 9.00 -14.78
C ALA A 271 8.46 7.61 -14.74
N PHE A 272 8.55 6.99 -13.55
CA PHE A 272 7.95 5.70 -13.25
C PHE A 272 6.75 5.86 -12.33
N GLY A 273 5.73 5.00 -12.52
CA GLY A 273 4.73 4.75 -11.51
C GLY A 273 5.32 3.89 -10.38
N TRP A 274 4.77 4.05 -9.19
CA TRP A 274 5.23 3.36 -7.97
C TRP A 274 4.04 2.73 -7.23
N ASP A 275 4.23 1.53 -6.72
CA ASP A 275 3.27 0.68 -5.99
C ASP A 275 2.07 0.20 -6.80
N SER A 276 1.55 1.00 -7.74
CA SER A 276 0.44 0.65 -8.63
C SER A 276 0.70 1.04 -10.08
N ASP A 277 -0.14 0.57 -10.99
CA ASP A 277 -0.08 0.98 -12.40
C ASP A 277 -0.59 2.42 -12.59
N MET A 278 0.33 3.34 -12.73
CA MET A 278 0.07 4.77 -12.95
C MET A 278 0.10 5.18 -14.44
N SER A 279 0.11 4.23 -15.39
CA SER A 279 0.25 4.50 -16.82
C SER A 279 -0.76 5.50 -17.40
N LYS A 280 -1.95 5.58 -16.80
CA LYS A 280 -3.03 6.49 -17.23
C LYS A 280 -2.94 7.89 -16.64
N LEU A 281 -2.12 8.11 -15.59
CA LEU A 281 -2.08 9.36 -14.85
C LEU A 281 -1.19 10.43 -15.51
N ALA A 282 -0.16 9.99 -16.25
CA ALA A 282 0.73 10.84 -17.03
C ALA A 282 1.33 10.04 -18.21
N PRO A 283 0.53 9.70 -19.22
CA PRO A 283 0.90 8.71 -20.25
C PRO A 283 2.10 9.10 -21.11
N LYS A 284 2.42 10.40 -21.22
CA LYS A 284 3.56 10.89 -22.01
C LYS A 284 4.88 10.81 -21.27
N ALA A 285 4.85 10.87 -19.92
CA ALA A 285 6.03 10.76 -19.09
C ALA A 285 6.29 9.32 -18.64
N HIS A 286 5.24 8.51 -18.56
CA HIS A 286 5.28 7.18 -17.99
C HIS A 286 6.14 6.21 -18.82
N LEU A 287 7.16 5.62 -18.19
CA LEU A 287 7.99 4.58 -18.79
C LEU A 287 7.54 3.17 -18.42
N ALA A 288 7.24 2.95 -17.17
CA ALA A 288 6.70 1.73 -16.59
C ALA A 288 6.24 2.00 -15.15
N SER A 289 5.53 1.07 -14.54
CA SER A 289 5.18 1.12 -13.11
C SER A 289 5.79 -0.06 -12.36
N ALA A 290 6.57 0.21 -11.29
CA ALA A 290 6.96 -0.80 -10.33
C ALA A 290 5.76 -1.04 -9.39
N VAL A 291 5.10 -2.19 -9.56
CA VAL A 291 3.83 -2.47 -8.90
C VAL A 291 3.98 -3.51 -7.80
N ILE A 292 3.17 -3.37 -6.74
CA ILE A 292 3.03 -4.36 -5.68
C ILE A 292 1.66 -5.02 -5.79
N GLN A 293 1.64 -6.34 -5.83
CA GLN A 293 0.43 -7.13 -5.87
C GLN A 293 0.21 -7.81 -4.52
N TRP A 294 -0.59 -7.19 -3.66
CA TRP A 294 -0.87 -7.69 -2.31
C TRP A 294 -1.91 -8.81 -2.27
N ALA A 295 -2.73 -8.96 -3.31
CA ALA A 295 -3.83 -9.93 -3.33
C ALA A 295 -3.41 -11.37 -3.03
N PRO A 296 -2.32 -11.92 -3.59
CA PRO A 296 -1.88 -13.28 -3.29
C PRO A 296 -1.55 -13.47 -1.81
N TYR A 297 -0.86 -12.50 -1.21
CA TYR A 297 -0.51 -12.54 0.21
C TYR A 297 -1.74 -12.46 1.10
N TYR A 298 -2.63 -11.49 0.85
CA TYR A 298 -3.84 -11.31 1.64
C TYR A 298 -4.76 -12.52 1.58
N LYS A 299 -4.95 -13.06 0.36
CA LYS A 299 -5.72 -14.30 0.19
C LYS A 299 -5.13 -15.43 1.04
N LYS A 300 -3.81 -15.65 0.95
CA LYS A 300 -3.12 -16.67 1.75
C LYS A 300 -3.29 -16.43 3.26
N ALA A 301 -3.04 -15.22 3.75
CA ALA A 301 -3.13 -14.91 5.17
C ALA A 301 -4.56 -15.12 5.73
N ILE A 302 -5.58 -14.77 4.95
CA ILE A 302 -6.98 -14.99 5.30
C ILE A 302 -7.33 -16.48 5.26
N GLU A 303 -6.84 -17.23 4.25
CA GLU A 303 -7.02 -18.69 4.18
C GLU A 303 -6.36 -19.40 5.36
N ASP A 304 -5.13 -19.00 5.73
CA ASP A 304 -4.43 -19.52 6.93
C ASP A 304 -5.30 -19.35 8.20
N MET A 305 -6.03 -18.23 8.31
CA MET A 305 -6.98 -18.01 9.43
C MET A 305 -8.21 -18.90 9.36
N LEU A 306 -8.81 -19.02 8.18
CA LEU A 306 -10.02 -19.83 7.96
C LEU A 306 -9.76 -21.31 8.21
N ASP A 307 -8.57 -21.80 7.87
CA ASP A 307 -8.16 -23.20 7.93
C ASP A 307 -7.45 -23.53 9.28
N GLY A 308 -7.27 -22.53 10.17
CA GLY A 308 -6.59 -22.71 11.45
C GLY A 308 -5.07 -22.93 11.35
N HIS A 309 -4.48 -22.58 10.23
CA HIS A 309 -3.04 -22.76 9.94
C HIS A 309 -2.21 -21.48 10.12
N TRP A 310 -2.83 -20.39 10.56
CA TRP A 310 -2.11 -19.14 10.74
C TRP A 310 -1.01 -19.28 11.80
N GLN A 311 0.20 -18.88 11.45
CA GLN A 311 1.37 -18.90 12.32
C GLN A 311 2.08 -17.57 12.27
N THR A 312 2.72 -17.17 13.38
CA THR A 312 3.62 -16.02 13.40
C THR A 312 4.86 -16.26 12.54
N GLY A 313 5.57 -15.20 12.21
CA GLY A 313 6.79 -15.25 11.40
C GLY A 313 6.96 -13.99 10.56
N GLN A 314 7.78 -14.10 9.53
CA GLN A 314 8.05 -13.03 8.59
C GLN A 314 7.87 -13.56 7.17
N ALA A 315 7.21 -12.77 6.32
CA ALA A 315 7.07 -13.04 4.90
C ALA A 315 7.66 -11.87 4.12
N TRP A 316 8.51 -12.16 3.12
CA TRP A 316 9.10 -11.13 2.25
C TRP A 316 9.05 -11.60 0.81
N TRP A 317 8.01 -11.20 0.10
CA TRP A 317 7.68 -11.68 -1.22
C TRP A 317 8.18 -10.74 -2.32
N GLY A 318 8.60 -11.32 -3.43
CA GLY A 318 9.13 -10.59 -4.59
C GLY A 318 8.48 -11.01 -5.90
N VAL A 319 9.25 -10.86 -6.97
CA VAL A 319 8.86 -11.32 -8.32
C VAL A 319 8.59 -12.82 -8.34
N LYS A 320 9.33 -13.60 -7.55
CA LYS A 320 9.19 -15.05 -7.44
C LYS A 320 7.78 -15.46 -6.99
N GLU A 321 7.24 -14.80 -5.98
CA GLU A 321 5.92 -15.07 -5.42
C GLU A 321 4.80 -14.30 -6.16
N GLY A 322 5.15 -13.48 -7.16
CA GLY A 322 4.20 -12.65 -7.90
C GLY A 322 3.76 -11.40 -7.15
N ALA A 323 4.49 -11.00 -6.10
CA ALA A 323 4.18 -9.79 -5.33
C ALA A 323 4.75 -8.51 -5.98
N ILE A 324 5.81 -8.62 -6.78
CA ILE A 324 6.46 -7.48 -7.45
C ILE A 324 6.47 -7.71 -8.96
N ASP A 325 6.19 -6.63 -9.69
CA ASP A 325 6.35 -6.61 -11.14
C ASP A 325 6.77 -5.21 -11.63
N LEU A 326 7.32 -5.14 -12.85
CA LEU A 326 7.45 -3.92 -13.63
C LEU A 326 6.42 -3.99 -14.77
N ALA A 327 5.30 -3.29 -14.59
CA ALA A 327 4.13 -3.37 -15.45
C ALA A 327 4.03 -2.19 -16.43
N SER A 328 3.17 -2.34 -17.42
CA SER A 328 2.73 -1.27 -18.35
C SER A 328 3.89 -0.50 -18.98
N MET A 329 4.94 -1.22 -19.43
CA MET A 329 6.08 -0.57 -20.11
C MET A 329 5.63 0.16 -21.37
N SER A 330 5.98 1.44 -21.45
CA SER A 330 5.71 2.33 -22.58
C SER A 330 6.31 1.81 -23.89
N ASP A 331 5.67 2.16 -25.01
CA ASP A 331 6.22 1.88 -26.35
C ASP A 331 7.52 2.65 -26.62
N ALA A 332 7.77 3.74 -25.90
CA ALA A 332 9.02 4.49 -25.98
C ALA A 332 10.23 3.70 -25.45
N VAL A 333 10.03 2.68 -24.62
CA VAL A 333 11.11 1.83 -24.11
C VAL A 333 11.61 0.89 -25.22
N PRO A 334 12.95 0.86 -25.50
CA PRO A 334 13.50 0.02 -26.55
C PRO A 334 13.17 -1.46 -26.40
N ALA A 335 12.94 -2.16 -27.51
CA ALA A 335 12.58 -3.59 -27.51
C ALA A 335 13.64 -4.46 -26.82
N GLU A 336 14.92 -4.15 -26.99
CA GLU A 336 16.03 -4.82 -26.32
C GLU A 336 15.97 -4.66 -24.79
N THR A 337 15.58 -3.46 -24.31
CA THR A 337 15.40 -3.21 -22.89
C THR A 337 14.21 -4.00 -22.35
N LYS A 338 13.09 -4.04 -23.07
CA LYS A 338 11.93 -4.88 -22.70
C LYS A 338 12.32 -6.36 -22.62
N ALA A 339 13.09 -6.88 -23.58
CA ALA A 339 13.59 -8.25 -23.56
C ALA A 339 14.56 -8.51 -22.39
N ARG A 340 15.39 -7.52 -22.04
CA ARG A 340 16.28 -7.60 -20.87
C ARG A 340 15.48 -7.68 -19.56
N ILE A 341 14.43 -6.86 -19.41
CA ILE A 341 13.53 -6.92 -18.24
C ILE A 341 12.88 -8.29 -18.12
N ALA A 342 12.40 -8.87 -19.23
CA ALA A 342 11.83 -10.21 -19.20
C ALA A 342 12.82 -11.26 -18.66
N LYS A 343 14.07 -11.24 -19.12
CA LYS A 343 15.14 -12.14 -18.62
C LYS A 343 15.44 -11.91 -17.13
N ILE A 344 15.43 -10.66 -16.66
CA ILE A 344 15.62 -10.36 -15.23
C ILE A 344 14.46 -10.95 -14.41
N LYS A 345 13.22 -10.76 -14.85
CA LYS A 345 12.04 -11.36 -14.20
C LYS A 345 12.14 -12.87 -14.13
N ASP A 346 12.52 -13.52 -15.21
CA ASP A 346 12.68 -14.98 -15.24
C ASP A 346 13.78 -15.44 -14.27
N GLY A 347 14.93 -14.75 -14.26
CA GLY A 347 16.02 -15.06 -13.34
C GLY A 347 15.69 -14.78 -11.86
N LEU A 348 14.84 -13.78 -11.56
CA LEU A 348 14.32 -13.55 -10.20
C LEU A 348 13.37 -14.67 -9.77
N LYS A 349 12.54 -15.19 -10.68
CA LYS A 349 11.59 -16.28 -10.41
C LYS A 349 12.29 -17.59 -10.13
N ASP A 350 13.30 -17.94 -10.93
CA ASP A 350 14.04 -19.19 -10.81
C ASP A 350 15.27 -19.12 -9.89
N GLY A 351 15.60 -17.93 -9.37
CA GLY A 351 16.72 -17.69 -8.44
C GLY A 351 18.10 -17.62 -9.10
N THR A 352 18.18 -17.57 -10.43
CA THR A 352 19.45 -17.44 -11.15
C THR A 352 19.96 -16.00 -11.23
N PHE A 353 19.10 -15.03 -10.92
CA PHE A 353 19.42 -13.61 -10.84
C PHE A 353 19.23 -13.07 -9.43
N ALA A 354 20.16 -12.21 -8.98
CA ALA A 354 20.05 -11.45 -7.75
C ALA A 354 20.43 -9.99 -8.01
N VAL A 355 19.61 -9.06 -7.52
CA VAL A 355 19.86 -7.61 -7.64
C VAL A 355 21.13 -7.20 -6.91
N TRP A 356 21.28 -7.68 -5.66
CA TRP A 356 22.39 -7.34 -4.78
C TRP A 356 23.47 -8.43 -4.81
N LYS A 357 24.28 -8.38 -5.86
CA LYS A 357 25.41 -9.31 -6.07
C LYS A 357 26.69 -8.52 -6.30
N GLY A 358 27.73 -8.87 -5.58
CA GLY A 358 29.04 -8.25 -5.67
C GLY A 358 29.84 -8.62 -6.94
N PRO A 359 30.88 -7.82 -7.25
CA PRO A 359 31.44 -6.81 -6.37
C PRO A 359 30.58 -5.55 -6.28
N LEU A 360 30.38 -5.04 -5.06
CA LEU A 360 29.59 -3.84 -4.82
C LEU A 360 30.32 -2.94 -3.81
N VAL A 361 30.38 -1.66 -4.12
CA VAL A 361 30.99 -0.66 -3.26
C VAL A 361 29.96 0.44 -2.91
N ASP A 362 30.11 1.01 -1.72
CA ASP A 362 29.37 2.20 -1.35
C ASP A 362 29.92 3.46 -2.04
N GLN A 363 29.29 4.60 -1.81
CA GLN A 363 29.70 5.88 -2.39
C GLN A 363 31.10 6.34 -1.93
N SER A 364 31.64 5.81 -0.84
CA SER A 364 33.00 6.10 -0.36
C SER A 364 34.08 5.20 -1.00
N GLY A 365 33.64 4.18 -1.75
CA GLY A 365 34.52 3.15 -2.33
C GLY A 365 34.78 1.97 -1.40
N LYS A 366 34.13 1.89 -0.25
CA LYS A 366 34.23 0.73 0.66
C LYS A 366 33.50 -0.46 0.04
N GLU A 367 34.19 -1.61 0.01
CA GLU A 367 33.58 -2.87 -0.43
C GLU A 367 32.48 -3.32 0.54
N MET A 368 31.28 -3.49 0.01
CA MET A 368 30.09 -3.94 0.74
C MET A 368 29.76 -5.40 0.45
N LEU A 369 29.99 -5.85 -0.78
CA LEU A 369 29.86 -7.25 -1.20
C LEU A 369 31.05 -7.62 -2.07
N LYS A 370 31.68 -8.76 -1.80
CA LYS A 370 32.79 -9.31 -2.60
C LYS A 370 32.29 -9.85 -3.94
N ALA A 371 33.22 -10.03 -4.88
CA ALA A 371 32.89 -10.62 -6.17
C ALA A 371 32.17 -11.97 -6.02
N GLY A 372 30.99 -12.08 -6.61
CA GLY A 372 30.13 -13.28 -6.57
C GLY A 372 29.28 -13.45 -5.31
N GLU A 373 29.53 -12.66 -4.26
CA GLU A 373 28.71 -12.67 -3.05
C GLU A 373 27.30 -12.13 -3.33
N VAL A 374 26.27 -12.81 -2.83
CA VAL A 374 24.87 -12.38 -2.90
C VAL A 374 24.45 -11.94 -1.51
N ALA A 375 23.85 -10.75 -1.40
CA ALA A 375 23.35 -10.23 -0.14
C ALA A 375 22.22 -11.13 0.41
N ASP A 376 22.30 -11.44 1.69
CA ASP A 376 21.21 -12.09 2.41
C ASP A 376 20.13 -11.08 2.89
N ASP A 377 19.02 -11.59 3.36
CA ASP A 377 17.91 -10.76 3.83
C ASP A 377 18.33 -9.85 5.01
N LYS A 378 19.22 -10.32 5.88
CA LYS A 378 19.74 -9.52 7.00
C LYS A 378 20.54 -8.32 6.52
N PHE A 379 21.41 -8.51 5.53
CA PHE A 379 22.16 -7.42 4.92
C PHE A 379 21.18 -6.40 4.27
N LEU A 380 20.21 -6.89 3.51
CA LEU A 380 19.23 -6.06 2.80
C LEU A 380 18.36 -5.24 3.75
N HIS A 381 17.93 -5.79 4.88
CA HIS A 381 17.16 -5.04 5.90
C HIS A 381 18.02 -4.02 6.66
N GLY A 382 19.34 -4.16 6.65
CA GLY A 382 20.29 -3.29 7.34
C GLY A 382 20.91 -2.18 6.48
N ILE A 383 20.43 -1.94 5.25
CA ILE A 383 21.01 -0.95 4.35
C ILE A 383 20.74 0.47 4.86
N THR A 384 21.82 1.20 5.17
CA THR A 384 21.80 2.58 5.64
C THR A 384 22.84 3.46 4.92
N PHE A 385 23.37 2.97 3.80
CA PHE A 385 24.38 3.64 2.99
C PHE A 385 23.88 3.79 1.55
N TYR A 386 24.50 4.67 0.78
CA TYR A 386 24.29 4.77 -0.66
C TYR A 386 25.36 3.99 -1.41
N VAL A 387 24.95 3.28 -2.48
CA VAL A 387 25.88 2.69 -3.44
C VAL A 387 26.58 3.77 -4.24
N LYS A 388 27.73 3.42 -4.86
CA LYS A 388 28.45 4.29 -5.79
C LYS A 388 27.50 4.75 -6.90
N GLY A 389 27.45 6.08 -7.14
CA GLY A 389 26.60 6.72 -8.14
C GLY A 389 25.41 7.45 -7.55
N VAL A 390 24.98 7.15 -6.34
CA VAL A 390 24.01 7.99 -5.63
C VAL A 390 24.72 9.19 -5.02
N GLN A 391 24.22 10.39 -5.26
CA GLN A 391 24.78 11.66 -4.81
C GLN A 391 24.24 12.07 -3.45
N GLY A 392 25.06 12.73 -2.62
CA GLY A 392 24.71 13.17 -1.29
C GLY A 392 25.01 12.12 -0.21
N LYS A 393 24.31 12.18 0.92
CA LYS A 393 24.40 11.21 2.01
C LYS A 393 22.98 10.81 2.42
N PRO A 394 22.75 9.55 2.80
CA PRO A 394 21.48 9.21 3.45
C PRO A 394 21.29 10.11 4.69
N PRO A 395 20.09 10.65 4.91
CA PRO A 395 19.80 11.33 6.16
C PRO A 395 20.04 10.38 7.35
N THR A 396 20.63 10.91 8.42
CA THR A 396 20.73 10.15 9.70
C THR A 396 19.49 10.44 10.52
N ASN A 397 18.76 9.40 10.89
CA ASN A 397 17.63 9.51 11.83
C ASN A 397 18.11 9.79 13.24
#